data_5dc7b44e9af55538667ed9a8691f7732
#
_entry.id   5dc7b44e9af55538667ed9a8691f7732
#
_cell.length_a   1.000
_cell.length_b   1.000
_cell.length_c   1.000
_cell.angle_alpha   90.00
_cell.angle_beta   90.00
_cell.angle_gamma   90.00
#
_symmetry.space_group_name_H-M   'P 1'
#
loop_
_entity.id
_entity.type
_entity.pdbx_description
1 polymer ?
#
loop_
_entity_poly.entity_id
_entity_poly.type
_entity_poly.pdbx_seq_one_letter_code
_entity_poly.pdbx_strand_id
1 'polypeptide(L)'
;MEEKKKEEVTEDKIFRALRKQLLATPYSAPLHYNLGLAYARREQLDESITCFQQAIVYDPKLVEAYINLGGIYLRKGNLEACIEANQKALEIDPNHPLAHSNLGFALIQEGKLDEGMAGYQKALEIDPNQAAVRTNLGGAYFQKGDLESAIRENLKALDLNPSFALAHNNLLHAYRAKGDLEAAKTHCEKATELGFQVNPEIAKELGCR
;
A
#
# COMPACT_ATOMS: atom_id res chain seq x y z
N MET A 1 -25.77 8.36 -3.94
CA MET A 1 -25.46 9.41 -4.92
C MET A 1 -25.33 10.81 -4.29
N GLU A 2 -26.22 11.23 -3.39
CA GLU A 2 -26.14 12.56 -2.74
C GLU A 2 -24.95 12.73 -1.79
N GLU A 3 -24.57 11.70 -1.02
CA GLU A 3 -23.40 11.74 -0.15
C GLU A 3 -22.10 11.92 -0.95
N LYS A 4 -21.89 11.16 -2.01
CA LYS A 4 -20.71 11.32 -2.90
C LYS A 4 -20.62 12.73 -3.49
N LYS A 5 -21.76 13.33 -3.90
CA LYS A 5 -21.79 14.72 -4.37
C LYS A 5 -21.45 15.73 -3.30
N LYS A 6 -21.87 15.49 -2.04
CA LYS A 6 -21.53 16.36 -0.90
C LYS A 6 -20.04 16.28 -0.55
N GLU A 7 -19.46 15.08 -0.58
CA GLU A 7 -18.02 14.88 -0.37
C GLU A 7 -17.20 15.59 -1.46
N GLU A 8 -17.53 15.41 -2.73
CA GLU A 8 -16.86 16.04 -3.88
C GLU A 8 -16.90 17.57 -3.81
N VAL A 9 -18.07 18.15 -3.45
CA VAL A 9 -18.23 19.60 -3.25
C VAL A 9 -17.38 20.10 -2.07
N THR A 10 -17.22 19.29 -1.03
CA THR A 10 -16.42 19.66 0.15
C THR A 10 -14.93 19.60 -0.18
N GLU A 11 -14.47 18.58 -0.89
CA GLU A 11 -13.07 18.45 -1.34
C GLU A 11 -12.67 19.60 -2.28
N ASP A 12 -13.53 20.02 -3.18
CA ASP A 12 -13.30 21.17 -4.05
C ASP A 12 -13.16 22.48 -3.28
N LYS A 13 -13.96 22.68 -2.24
CA LYS A 13 -13.85 23.86 -1.37
C LYS A 13 -12.52 23.87 -0.62
N ILE A 14 -12.13 22.73 -0.05
CA ILE A 14 -10.85 22.59 0.66
C ILE A 14 -9.68 22.85 -0.30
N PHE A 15 -9.69 22.26 -1.48
CA PHE A 15 -8.64 22.44 -2.48
C PHE A 15 -8.47 23.92 -2.87
N ARG A 16 -9.59 24.63 -3.15
CA ARG A 16 -9.55 26.06 -3.47
C ARG A 16 -9.06 26.91 -2.30
N ALA A 17 -9.46 26.57 -1.08
CA ALA A 17 -9.00 27.24 0.12
C ALA A 17 -7.49 27.08 0.34
N LEU A 18 -6.94 25.84 0.18
CA LEU A 18 -5.51 25.59 0.29
C LEU A 18 -4.71 26.40 -0.73
N ARG A 19 -5.15 26.43 -2.00
CA ARG A 19 -4.50 27.24 -3.04
C ARG A 19 -4.52 28.74 -2.70
N LYS A 20 -5.64 29.25 -2.19
CA LYS A 20 -5.74 30.66 -1.78
C LYS A 20 -4.81 30.97 -0.60
N GLN A 21 -4.74 30.09 0.40
CA GLN A 21 -3.84 30.24 1.54
C GLN A 21 -2.37 30.21 1.11
N LEU A 22 -2.02 29.32 0.18
CA LEU A 22 -0.66 29.23 -0.33
C LEU A 22 -0.20 30.50 -1.05
N LEU A 23 -1.10 31.24 -1.72
CA LEU A 23 -0.79 32.54 -2.30
C LEU A 23 -0.40 33.58 -1.24
N ALA A 24 -0.98 33.48 -0.04
CA ALA A 24 -0.67 34.37 1.08
C ALA A 24 0.57 33.94 1.87
N THR A 25 0.84 32.64 1.92
CA THR A 25 1.96 32.04 2.67
C THR A 25 2.70 31.00 1.81
N PRO A 26 3.47 31.43 0.78
CA PRO A 26 4.03 30.56 -0.24
C PRO A 26 5.13 29.60 0.27
N TYR A 27 5.69 29.85 1.45
CA TYR A 27 6.79 29.08 2.03
C TYR A 27 6.33 28.14 3.17
N SER A 28 5.04 27.81 3.22
CA SER A 28 4.47 26.97 4.27
C SER A 28 4.56 25.49 3.91
N ALA A 29 5.44 24.74 4.59
CA ALA A 29 5.54 23.27 4.43
C ALA A 29 4.19 22.56 4.66
N PRO A 30 3.40 22.87 5.72
CA PRO A 30 2.10 22.24 5.92
C PRO A 30 1.10 22.50 4.79
N LEU A 31 1.10 23.69 4.18
CA LEU A 31 0.19 23.98 3.08
C LEU A 31 0.58 23.25 1.80
N HIS A 32 1.88 23.17 1.49
CA HIS A 32 2.36 22.37 0.38
C HIS A 32 2.04 20.88 0.59
N TYR A 33 2.27 20.35 1.78
CA TYR A 33 1.93 18.97 2.14
C TYR A 33 0.43 18.67 1.94
N ASN A 34 -0.44 19.50 2.51
CA ASN A 34 -1.89 19.33 2.39
C ASN A 34 -2.38 19.47 0.95
N LEU A 35 -1.78 20.37 0.17
CA LEU A 35 -2.08 20.51 -1.25
C LEU A 35 -1.60 19.28 -2.03
N GLY A 36 -0.45 18.70 -1.69
CA GLY A 36 0.05 17.43 -2.23
C GLY A 36 -0.93 16.29 -2.02
N LEU A 37 -1.47 16.15 -0.80
CA LEU A 37 -2.52 15.16 -0.50
C LEU A 37 -3.79 15.41 -1.33
N ALA A 38 -4.19 16.67 -1.48
CA ALA A 38 -5.38 17.03 -2.27
C ALA A 38 -5.20 16.72 -3.77
N TYR A 39 -4.01 16.93 -4.31
CA TYR A 39 -3.67 16.53 -5.68
C TYR A 39 -3.64 15.00 -5.85
N ALA A 40 -3.06 14.28 -4.88
CA ALA A 40 -3.01 12.81 -4.90
C ALA A 40 -4.40 12.18 -4.95
N ARG A 41 -5.37 12.70 -4.17
CA ARG A 41 -6.78 12.26 -4.20
C ARG A 41 -7.45 12.49 -5.56
N ARG A 42 -7.00 13.49 -6.30
CA ARG A 42 -7.49 13.84 -7.65
C ARG A 42 -6.75 13.13 -8.77
N GLU A 43 -5.89 12.15 -8.44
CA GLU A 43 -5.03 11.44 -9.39
C GLU A 43 -4.06 12.35 -10.16
N GLN A 44 -3.86 13.58 -9.69
CA GLN A 44 -2.92 14.56 -10.25
C GLN A 44 -1.52 14.33 -9.62
N LEU A 45 -0.89 13.22 -10.05
CA LEU A 45 0.30 12.70 -9.39
C LEU A 45 1.52 13.60 -9.53
N ASP A 46 1.69 14.30 -10.66
CA ASP A 46 2.85 15.17 -10.91
C ASP A 46 2.78 16.44 -10.05
N GLU A 47 1.59 17.02 -9.94
CA GLU A 47 1.36 18.16 -9.05
C GLU A 47 1.51 17.76 -7.58
N SER A 48 1.08 16.55 -7.22
CA SER A 48 1.28 15.98 -5.87
C SER A 48 2.77 15.86 -5.54
N ILE A 49 3.58 15.31 -6.45
CA ILE A 49 5.04 15.21 -6.31
C ILE A 49 5.63 16.60 -6.07
N THR A 50 5.31 17.57 -6.94
CA THR A 50 5.80 18.94 -6.82
C THR A 50 5.48 19.53 -5.44
N CYS A 51 4.25 19.35 -4.96
CA CYS A 51 3.84 19.86 -3.67
C CYS A 51 4.59 19.19 -2.51
N PHE A 52 4.76 17.86 -2.51
CA PHE A 52 5.53 17.18 -1.45
C PHE A 52 7.00 17.58 -1.49
N GLN A 53 7.59 17.76 -2.66
CA GLN A 53 8.97 18.25 -2.78
C GLN A 53 9.12 19.67 -2.20
N GLN A 54 8.16 20.57 -2.46
CA GLN A 54 8.17 21.90 -1.85
C GLN A 54 7.98 21.83 -0.34
N ALA A 55 7.11 20.95 0.17
CA ALA A 55 6.97 20.74 1.61
C ALA A 55 8.30 20.33 2.24
N ILE A 56 9.05 19.43 1.62
CA ILE A 56 10.38 18.97 2.05
C ILE A 56 11.42 20.10 2.00
N VAL A 57 11.36 20.96 0.98
CA VAL A 57 12.26 22.14 0.89
C VAL A 57 12.06 23.09 2.07
N TYR A 58 10.81 23.29 2.50
CA TYR A 58 10.50 24.21 3.62
C TYR A 58 10.58 23.53 5.00
N ASP A 59 10.38 22.22 5.07
CA ASP A 59 10.63 21.43 6.26
C ASP A 59 11.31 20.10 5.89
N PRO A 60 12.65 20.04 5.89
CA PRO A 60 13.41 18.84 5.57
C PRO A 60 13.22 17.68 6.55
N LYS A 61 12.53 17.88 7.68
CA LYS A 61 12.24 16.85 8.67
C LYS A 61 10.79 16.36 8.64
N LEU A 62 9.99 16.82 7.68
CA LEU A 62 8.60 16.39 7.52
C LEU A 62 8.54 14.96 6.95
N VAL A 63 8.60 13.97 7.85
CA VAL A 63 8.63 12.52 7.52
C VAL A 63 7.48 12.11 6.62
N GLU A 64 6.27 12.60 6.92
CA GLU A 64 5.06 12.29 6.16
C GLU A 64 5.13 12.72 4.70
N ALA A 65 5.86 13.82 4.41
CA ALA A 65 6.03 14.27 3.03
C ALA A 65 6.90 13.30 2.23
N TYR A 66 7.98 12.78 2.81
CA TYR A 66 8.81 11.76 2.18
C TYR A 66 8.06 10.46 1.94
N ILE A 67 7.29 9.99 2.93
CA ILE A 67 6.50 8.74 2.82
C ILE A 67 5.44 8.86 1.73
N ASN A 68 4.69 9.97 1.72
CA ASN A 68 3.67 10.19 0.70
C ASN A 68 4.28 10.36 -0.69
N LEU A 69 5.42 11.06 -0.79
CA LEU A 69 6.18 11.16 -2.04
C LEU A 69 6.60 9.78 -2.54
N GLY A 70 7.15 8.92 -1.65
CA GLY A 70 7.46 7.53 -1.96
C GLY A 70 6.25 6.73 -2.45
N GLY A 71 5.10 6.88 -1.80
CA GLY A 71 3.84 6.26 -2.21
C GLY A 71 3.37 6.73 -3.60
N ILE A 72 3.53 8.01 -3.94
CA ILE A 72 3.22 8.51 -5.29
C ILE A 72 4.19 7.97 -6.33
N TYR A 73 5.49 7.90 -6.03
CA TYR A 73 6.46 7.31 -6.93
C TYR A 73 6.16 5.83 -7.19
N LEU A 74 5.74 5.08 -6.16
CA LEU A 74 5.33 3.70 -6.31
C LEU A 74 4.14 3.57 -7.28
N ARG A 75 3.11 4.42 -7.14
CA ARG A 75 1.96 4.45 -8.05
C ARG A 75 2.36 4.78 -9.50
N LYS A 76 3.41 5.55 -9.69
CA LYS A 76 3.98 5.87 -11.01
C LYS A 76 4.94 4.79 -11.53
N GLY A 77 5.24 3.76 -10.75
CA GLY A 77 6.21 2.71 -11.09
C GLY A 77 7.68 3.15 -11.02
N ASN A 78 7.95 4.31 -10.41
CA ASN A 78 9.33 4.77 -10.19
C ASN A 78 9.86 4.20 -8.87
N LEU A 79 10.36 2.96 -8.95
CA LEU A 79 10.82 2.22 -7.77
C LEU A 79 12.04 2.87 -7.11
N GLU A 80 12.99 3.37 -7.90
CA GLU A 80 14.20 4.01 -7.39
C GLU A 80 13.86 5.25 -6.54
N ALA A 81 13.03 6.16 -7.07
CA ALA A 81 12.60 7.34 -6.32
C ALA A 81 11.74 6.98 -5.10
N CYS A 82 10.94 5.90 -5.18
CA CYS A 82 10.20 5.38 -4.03
C CYS A 82 11.15 4.92 -2.91
N ILE A 83 12.19 4.16 -3.25
CA ILE A 83 13.19 3.66 -2.30
C ILE A 83 13.90 4.85 -1.65
N GLU A 84 14.42 5.79 -2.44
CA GLU A 84 15.12 6.97 -1.93
C GLU A 84 14.25 7.78 -0.95
N ALA A 85 13.02 8.06 -1.33
CA ALA A 85 12.10 8.83 -0.48
C ALA A 85 11.83 8.12 0.87
N ASN A 86 11.55 6.80 0.85
CA ASN A 86 11.29 6.07 2.09
C ASN A 86 12.57 5.89 2.94
N GLN A 87 13.75 5.75 2.33
CA GLN A 87 15.02 5.76 3.05
C GLN A 87 15.24 7.10 3.77
N LYS A 88 14.95 8.23 3.12
CA LYS A 88 15.01 9.56 3.77
C LYS A 88 14.02 9.69 4.93
N ALA A 89 12.82 9.16 4.78
CA ALA A 89 11.87 9.09 5.89
C ALA A 89 12.44 8.30 7.07
N LEU A 90 13.06 7.15 6.82
CA LEU A 90 13.65 6.28 7.84
C LEU A 90 14.96 6.84 8.47
N GLU A 91 15.70 7.70 7.76
CA GLU A 91 16.81 8.46 8.36
C GLU A 91 16.31 9.44 9.45
N ILE A 92 15.08 9.96 9.31
CA ILE A 92 14.48 10.91 10.26
C ILE A 92 13.70 10.16 11.35
N ASP A 93 12.84 9.22 10.96
CA ASP A 93 12.09 8.34 11.87
C ASP A 93 12.34 6.86 11.54
N PRO A 94 13.32 6.21 12.19
CA PRO A 94 13.66 4.81 11.94
C PRO A 94 12.56 3.80 12.28
N ASN A 95 11.53 4.22 13.02
CA ASN A 95 10.45 3.36 13.48
C ASN A 95 9.11 3.67 12.79
N HIS A 96 9.14 4.19 11.56
CA HIS A 96 7.91 4.47 10.82
C HIS A 96 7.43 3.24 10.02
N PRO A 97 6.33 2.57 10.40
CA PRO A 97 5.95 1.29 9.82
C PRO A 97 5.60 1.38 8.33
N LEU A 98 4.94 2.48 7.89
CA LEU A 98 4.56 2.66 6.49
C LEU A 98 5.79 2.87 5.60
N ALA A 99 6.83 3.55 6.08
CA ALA A 99 8.07 3.72 5.32
C ALA A 99 8.79 2.37 5.11
N HIS A 100 8.87 1.53 6.15
CA HIS A 100 9.39 0.16 6.02
C HIS A 100 8.56 -0.68 5.05
N SER A 101 7.24 -0.58 5.10
CA SER A 101 6.34 -1.31 4.20
C SER A 101 6.48 -0.88 2.74
N ASN A 102 6.52 0.44 2.47
CA ASN A 102 6.70 0.97 1.12
C ASN A 102 8.06 0.57 0.54
N LEU A 103 9.11 0.69 1.36
CA LEU A 103 10.46 0.26 0.99
C LEU A 103 10.49 -1.24 0.68
N GLY A 104 9.87 -2.06 1.54
CA GLY A 104 9.77 -3.51 1.35
C GLY A 104 9.07 -3.86 0.03
N PHE A 105 7.97 -3.19 -0.29
CA PHE A 105 7.26 -3.41 -1.54
C PHE A 105 8.14 -3.03 -2.76
N ALA A 106 8.75 -1.86 -2.74
CA ALA A 106 9.59 -1.40 -3.86
C ALA A 106 10.78 -2.34 -4.10
N LEU A 107 11.44 -2.82 -3.03
CA LEU A 107 12.55 -3.77 -3.12
C LEU A 107 12.13 -5.11 -3.73
N ILE A 108 10.95 -5.64 -3.36
CA ILE A 108 10.42 -6.87 -3.97
C ILE A 108 10.17 -6.67 -5.48
N GLN A 109 9.61 -5.52 -5.86
CA GLN A 109 9.39 -5.20 -7.28
C GLN A 109 10.72 -5.07 -8.07
N GLU A 110 11.81 -4.68 -7.41
CA GLU A 110 13.17 -4.70 -7.98
C GLU A 110 13.80 -6.10 -8.01
N GLY A 111 13.12 -7.13 -7.51
CA GLY A 111 13.64 -8.50 -7.42
C GLY A 111 14.49 -8.77 -6.17
N LYS A 112 14.62 -7.82 -5.25
CA LYS A 112 15.34 -7.94 -3.97
C LYS A 112 14.42 -8.52 -2.90
N LEU A 113 14.00 -9.81 -3.12
CA LEU A 113 12.95 -10.44 -2.35
C LEU A 113 13.23 -10.47 -0.84
N ASP A 114 14.41 -10.92 -0.42
CA ASP A 114 14.76 -11.09 1.00
C ASP A 114 14.84 -9.73 1.73
N GLU A 115 15.41 -8.71 1.06
CA GLU A 115 15.48 -7.36 1.61
C GLU A 115 14.08 -6.74 1.78
N GLY A 116 13.22 -6.93 0.78
CA GLY A 116 11.85 -6.44 0.86
C GLY A 116 11.01 -7.15 1.93
N MET A 117 11.20 -8.47 2.10
CA MET A 117 10.59 -9.23 3.20
C MET A 117 11.03 -8.70 4.57
N ALA A 118 12.32 -8.39 4.73
CA ALA A 118 12.83 -7.78 5.98
C ALA A 118 12.15 -6.43 6.26
N GLY A 119 11.89 -5.62 5.23
CA GLY A 119 11.11 -4.37 5.35
C GLY A 119 9.70 -4.61 5.89
N TYR A 120 8.98 -5.61 5.35
CA TYR A 120 7.64 -5.96 5.87
C TYR A 120 7.69 -6.51 7.29
N GLN A 121 8.68 -7.34 7.62
CA GLN A 121 8.85 -7.86 8.97
C GLN A 121 9.08 -6.71 9.95
N LYS A 122 9.92 -5.73 9.58
CA LYS A 122 10.17 -4.56 10.43
C LYS A 122 8.91 -3.71 10.61
N ALA A 123 8.12 -3.49 9.56
CA ALA A 123 6.84 -2.80 9.65
C ALA A 123 5.89 -3.51 10.64
N LEU A 124 5.82 -4.86 10.60
CA LEU A 124 4.96 -5.66 11.48
C LEU A 124 5.49 -5.81 12.91
N GLU A 125 6.79 -5.66 13.15
CA GLU A 125 7.37 -5.55 14.51
C GLU A 125 6.91 -4.25 15.18
N ILE A 126 6.83 -3.16 14.42
CA ILE A 126 6.43 -1.84 14.92
C ILE A 126 4.90 -1.77 15.10
N ASP A 127 4.16 -2.19 14.08
CA ASP A 127 2.68 -2.25 14.12
C ASP A 127 2.20 -3.62 13.60
N PRO A 128 1.86 -4.55 14.50
CA PRO A 128 1.39 -5.89 14.14
C PRO A 128 0.01 -5.94 13.45
N ASN A 129 -0.77 -4.85 13.50
CA ASN A 129 -2.18 -4.85 13.08
C ASN A 129 -2.37 -4.40 11.61
N GLN A 130 -1.35 -4.56 10.78
CA GLN A 130 -1.40 -4.19 9.37
C GLN A 130 -1.74 -5.40 8.48
N ALA A 131 -3.04 -5.64 8.24
CA ALA A 131 -3.51 -6.75 7.41
C ALA A 131 -2.90 -6.73 6.00
N ALA A 132 -2.77 -5.55 5.38
CA ALA A 132 -2.19 -5.40 4.04
C ALA A 132 -0.70 -5.81 4.01
N VAL A 133 0.09 -5.41 5.01
CA VAL A 133 1.51 -5.76 5.10
C VAL A 133 1.68 -7.26 5.32
N ARG A 134 0.84 -7.88 6.17
CA ARG A 134 0.82 -9.35 6.35
C ARG A 134 0.52 -10.07 5.04
N THR A 135 -0.46 -9.59 4.29
CA THR A 135 -0.83 -10.18 3.00
C THR A 135 0.30 -10.06 1.99
N ASN A 136 0.98 -8.91 1.93
CA ASN A 136 2.14 -8.70 1.07
C ASN A 136 3.31 -9.62 1.47
N LEU A 137 3.57 -9.75 2.78
CA LEU A 137 4.59 -10.68 3.30
C LEU A 137 4.22 -12.13 2.98
N GLY A 138 2.95 -12.51 3.10
CA GLY A 138 2.46 -13.82 2.70
C GLY A 138 2.66 -14.10 1.21
N GLY A 139 2.42 -13.11 0.34
CA GLY A 139 2.73 -13.18 -1.08
C GLY A 139 4.23 -13.36 -1.35
N ALA A 140 5.08 -12.65 -0.62
CA ALA A 140 6.53 -12.77 -0.72
C ALA A 140 7.04 -14.15 -0.27
N TYR A 141 6.48 -14.73 0.81
CA TYR A 141 6.77 -16.12 1.21
C TYR A 141 6.34 -17.13 0.14
N PHE A 142 5.18 -16.92 -0.48
CA PHE A 142 4.73 -17.76 -1.59
C PHE A 142 5.72 -17.71 -2.76
N GLN A 143 6.18 -16.53 -3.14
CA GLN A 143 7.18 -16.34 -4.19
C GLN A 143 8.52 -17.04 -3.84
N LYS A 144 8.88 -17.10 -2.56
CA LYS A 144 10.06 -17.81 -2.05
C LYS A 144 9.87 -19.33 -2.00
N GLY A 145 8.64 -19.82 -2.15
CA GLY A 145 8.28 -21.24 -2.04
C GLY A 145 8.00 -21.71 -0.60
N ASP A 146 8.03 -20.82 0.39
CA ASP A 146 7.65 -21.12 1.77
C ASP A 146 6.13 -21.03 1.94
N LEU A 147 5.45 -22.12 1.55
CA LEU A 147 3.99 -22.20 1.55
C LEU A 147 3.41 -22.12 2.96
N GLU A 148 4.08 -22.68 3.96
CA GLU A 148 3.63 -22.64 5.36
C GLU A 148 3.60 -21.21 5.91
N SER A 149 4.67 -20.45 5.68
CA SER A 149 4.73 -19.05 6.10
C SER A 149 3.76 -18.19 5.29
N ALA A 150 3.60 -18.45 3.99
CA ALA A 150 2.62 -17.78 3.15
C ALA A 150 1.19 -17.93 3.69
N ILE A 151 0.79 -19.17 4.02
CA ILE A 151 -0.52 -19.47 4.61
C ILE A 151 -0.67 -18.76 5.95
N ARG A 152 0.30 -18.92 6.84
CA ARG A 152 0.26 -18.34 8.19
C ARG A 152 0.06 -16.84 8.19
N GLU A 153 0.81 -16.08 7.37
CA GLU A 153 0.71 -14.63 7.35
C GLU A 153 -0.60 -14.14 6.71
N ASN A 154 -1.10 -14.84 5.67
CA ASN A 154 -2.41 -14.50 5.09
C ASN A 154 -3.58 -14.83 6.05
N LEU A 155 -3.51 -15.94 6.82
CA LEU A 155 -4.53 -16.22 7.86
C LEU A 155 -4.53 -15.14 8.94
N LYS A 156 -3.35 -14.71 9.44
CA LYS A 156 -3.26 -13.59 10.39
C LYS A 156 -3.81 -12.28 9.79
N ALA A 157 -3.67 -12.07 8.48
CA ALA A 157 -4.28 -10.92 7.82
C ALA A 157 -5.82 -11.02 7.84
N LEU A 158 -6.38 -12.22 7.66
CA LEU A 158 -7.82 -12.45 7.75
C LEU A 158 -8.36 -12.38 9.18
N ASP A 159 -7.57 -12.70 10.19
CA ASP A 159 -7.94 -12.47 11.60
C ASP A 159 -8.16 -10.97 11.87
N LEU A 160 -7.37 -10.10 11.22
CA LEU A 160 -7.50 -8.64 11.32
C LEU A 160 -8.61 -8.08 10.41
N ASN A 161 -8.74 -8.63 9.22
CA ASN A 161 -9.75 -8.23 8.24
C ASN A 161 -10.30 -9.45 7.47
N PRO A 162 -11.39 -10.06 7.94
CA PRO A 162 -11.98 -11.25 7.31
C PRO A 162 -12.46 -11.04 5.87
N SER A 163 -12.66 -9.80 5.45
CA SER A 163 -13.10 -9.45 4.09
C SER A 163 -11.97 -9.02 3.17
N PHE A 164 -10.71 -9.35 3.51
CA PHE A 164 -9.57 -8.95 2.69
C PHE A 164 -9.38 -9.89 1.50
N ALA A 165 -10.01 -9.55 0.37
CA ALA A 165 -10.08 -10.39 -0.83
C ALA A 165 -8.70 -10.86 -1.35
N LEU A 166 -7.67 -10.00 -1.27
CA LEU A 166 -6.30 -10.36 -1.70
C LEU A 166 -5.70 -11.47 -0.81
N ALA A 167 -5.96 -11.47 0.50
CA ALA A 167 -5.48 -12.52 1.39
C ALA A 167 -6.14 -13.86 1.05
N HIS A 168 -7.44 -13.86 0.74
CA HIS A 168 -8.13 -15.07 0.25
C HIS A 168 -7.53 -15.56 -1.08
N ASN A 169 -7.26 -14.66 -2.01
CA ASN A 169 -6.60 -15.03 -3.27
C ASN A 169 -5.19 -15.61 -3.04
N ASN A 170 -4.41 -15.04 -2.14
CA ASN A 170 -3.08 -15.59 -1.81
C ASN A 170 -3.18 -16.98 -1.17
N LEU A 171 -4.16 -17.20 -0.28
CA LEU A 171 -4.43 -18.52 0.34
C LEU A 171 -4.88 -19.55 -0.69
N LEU A 172 -5.75 -19.17 -1.63
CA LEU A 172 -6.12 -20.01 -2.77
C LEU A 172 -4.86 -20.56 -3.47
N HIS A 173 -3.92 -19.70 -3.83
CA HIS A 173 -2.70 -20.12 -4.51
C HIS A 173 -1.78 -20.97 -3.62
N ALA A 174 -1.63 -20.61 -2.35
CA ALA A 174 -0.78 -21.32 -1.42
C ALA A 174 -1.32 -22.74 -1.11
N TYR A 175 -2.62 -22.88 -0.85
CA TYR A 175 -3.24 -24.19 -0.62
C TYR A 175 -3.25 -25.07 -1.88
N ARG A 176 -3.52 -24.47 -3.04
CA ARG A 176 -3.44 -25.18 -4.33
C ARG A 176 -2.03 -25.73 -4.57
N ALA A 177 -0.99 -24.92 -4.32
CA ALA A 177 0.40 -25.37 -4.45
C ALA A 177 0.78 -26.48 -3.44
N LYS A 178 0.14 -26.47 -2.26
CA LYS A 178 0.29 -27.52 -1.23
C LYS A 178 -0.49 -28.79 -1.54
N GLY A 179 -1.40 -28.77 -2.52
CA GLY A 179 -2.26 -29.90 -2.89
C GLY A 179 -3.56 -29.99 -2.08
N ASP A 180 -3.84 -29.02 -1.20
CA ASP A 180 -5.10 -28.94 -0.45
C ASP A 180 -6.16 -28.21 -1.28
N LEU A 181 -6.77 -28.96 -2.20
CA LEU A 181 -7.72 -28.40 -3.17
C LEU A 181 -9.04 -27.97 -2.51
N GLU A 182 -9.44 -28.57 -1.40
CA GLU A 182 -10.65 -28.17 -0.67
C GLU A 182 -10.48 -26.81 0.00
N ALA A 183 -9.36 -26.60 0.70
CA ALA A 183 -9.04 -25.30 1.25
C ALA A 183 -8.85 -24.25 0.13
N ALA A 184 -8.17 -24.59 -0.97
CA ALA A 184 -8.01 -23.72 -2.11
C ALA A 184 -9.35 -23.28 -2.70
N LYS A 185 -10.31 -24.21 -2.86
CA LYS A 185 -11.67 -23.93 -3.33
C LYS A 185 -12.41 -22.96 -2.40
N THR A 186 -12.37 -23.23 -1.09
CA THR A 186 -13.01 -22.37 -0.08
C THR A 186 -12.52 -20.92 -0.19
N HIS A 187 -11.22 -20.72 -0.34
CA HIS A 187 -10.64 -19.38 -0.46
C HIS A 187 -10.89 -18.76 -1.85
N CYS A 188 -11.00 -19.57 -2.90
CA CYS A 188 -11.42 -19.13 -4.22
C CYS A 188 -12.85 -18.51 -4.18
N GLU A 189 -13.79 -19.24 -3.59
CA GLU A 189 -15.18 -18.78 -3.43
C GLU A 189 -15.26 -17.47 -2.64
N LYS A 190 -14.52 -17.39 -1.52
CA LYS A 190 -14.46 -16.17 -0.70
C LYS A 190 -13.85 -14.99 -1.44
N ALA A 191 -12.75 -15.18 -2.17
CA ALA A 191 -12.15 -14.12 -2.98
C ALA A 191 -13.16 -13.60 -4.04
N THR A 192 -13.89 -14.49 -4.70
CA THR A 192 -14.89 -14.15 -5.71
C THR A 192 -16.09 -13.43 -5.10
N GLU A 193 -16.63 -13.91 -3.97
CA GLU A 193 -17.70 -13.26 -3.21
C GLU A 193 -17.34 -11.81 -2.82
N LEU A 194 -16.07 -11.57 -2.50
CA LEU A 194 -15.52 -10.26 -2.15
C LEU A 194 -15.16 -9.40 -3.38
N GLY A 195 -15.48 -9.86 -4.59
CA GLY A 195 -15.27 -9.11 -5.83
C GLY A 195 -13.86 -9.20 -6.40
N PHE A 196 -13.01 -10.11 -5.91
CA PHE A 196 -11.69 -10.34 -6.51
C PHE A 196 -11.84 -11.13 -7.81
N GLN A 197 -11.16 -10.69 -8.86
CA GLN A 197 -11.15 -11.39 -10.14
C GLN A 197 -10.16 -12.56 -10.11
N VAL A 198 -10.63 -13.71 -9.67
CA VAL A 198 -9.83 -14.95 -9.72
C VAL A 198 -9.62 -15.38 -11.17
N ASN A 199 -8.43 -15.94 -11.47
CA ASN A 199 -8.14 -16.47 -12.81
C ASN A 199 -9.22 -17.51 -13.20
N PRO A 200 -9.91 -17.35 -14.36
CA PRO A 200 -11.02 -18.22 -14.77
C PRO A 200 -10.64 -19.71 -14.92
N GLU A 201 -9.40 -19.99 -15.31
CA GLU A 201 -8.91 -21.38 -15.42
C GLU A 201 -8.80 -22.04 -14.06
N ILE A 202 -8.26 -21.31 -13.06
CA ILE A 202 -8.15 -21.79 -11.68
C ILE A 202 -9.54 -21.93 -11.06
N ALA A 203 -10.42 -20.96 -11.28
CA ALA A 203 -11.79 -21.03 -10.80
C ALA A 203 -12.53 -22.26 -11.35
N LYS A 204 -12.34 -22.56 -12.65
CA LYS A 204 -12.90 -23.75 -13.31
C LYS A 204 -12.30 -25.04 -12.77
N GLU A 205 -10.97 -25.10 -12.58
CA GLU A 205 -10.26 -26.25 -12.04
C GLU A 205 -10.78 -26.63 -10.65
N LEU A 206 -10.98 -25.63 -9.78
CA LEU A 206 -11.44 -25.84 -8.41
C LEU A 206 -12.97 -25.92 -8.29
N GLY A 207 -13.71 -25.66 -9.36
CA GLY A 207 -15.17 -25.63 -9.34
C GLY A 207 -15.74 -24.54 -8.43
N CYS A 208 -15.00 -23.42 -8.22
CA CYS A 208 -15.50 -22.23 -7.55
C CYS A 208 -16.22 -21.31 -8.56
N ARG A 209 -17.33 -20.70 -8.12
CA ARG A 209 -18.20 -19.85 -8.95
C ARG A 209 -18.21 -18.43 -8.45
#